data_35c2136a3c0ad8ee7699a04a2c2e6586
#
_entry.id   35c2136a3c0ad8ee7699a04a2c2e6586
#
_cell.length_a   1.000
_cell.length_b   1.000
_cell.length_c   1.000
_cell.angle_alpha   90.00
_cell.angle_beta   90.00
_cell.angle_gamma   90.00
#
_symmetry.space_group_name_H-M   'P 1'
#
loop_
_entity.id
_entity.type
_entity.pdbx_description
1 polymer ?
#
loop_
_entity_poly.entity_id
_entity_poly.type
_entity_poly.pdbx_seq_one_letter_code
_entity_poly.pdbx_strand_id
1 'polypeptide(L)'
;MKALSLLAGILSLLTLSQMSAREQKEYDKDVNYREERLPAYDLPKLLVTPQGKTIKTAEEWHTIRRPQILALYSNLIYGCVPEPASPIQQSFEVVKTDPEFMGGKATRKDVKIRLKNDLGEMEMHFLVYVPNKAEKPAPTFFKHSFNNTKSRDFDVSDKNPGTLRNGWPLGDFFDRGYGFCAVYQQDLVGHNETSFLNSIHKLFYPKGQSFPKASEWGVLSTCAWGAMRGMDYLETDDDIDHTRVAIMGHSKMGKATLWTAAQDERFALAISAQSGCAGAALWRRKSGETLKKMVTRFPYWLCRNAWKFVEQEDDLPVDQHMLLACIAPRPVYVHSGVDDTWADSRGEYLSAYHASEVYRLLGKKGLESEKSPEVGKAIIKSDVGYHNREGGHSIDPFDWERFMEFAEYHFKKTN
;
A
#
# COMPACT_ATOMS: atom_id res chain seq x y z
N MET A 1 28.48 -8.28 36.99
CA MET A 1 27.56 -8.73 35.96
C MET A 1 26.11 -8.44 36.39
N LYS A 2 25.64 -7.24 36.28
CA LYS A 2 24.22 -6.85 36.44
C LYS A 2 24.14 -5.33 36.15
N ALA A 3 24.25 -4.91 34.90
CA ALA A 3 23.99 -3.53 34.46
C ALA A 3 23.87 -3.38 32.91
N LEU A 4 23.56 -4.45 32.15
CA LEU A 4 23.45 -4.36 30.67
C LEU A 4 22.09 -4.76 30.10
N SER A 5 21.05 -4.93 30.92
CA SER A 5 19.76 -5.43 30.44
C SER A 5 18.58 -4.44 30.51
N LEU A 6 18.83 -3.15 30.77
CA LEU A 6 17.75 -2.17 30.92
C LEU A 6 17.70 -1.04 29.85
N LEU A 7 18.61 -1.01 28.88
CA LEU A 7 18.62 0.03 27.84
C LEU A 7 17.97 -0.37 26.51
N ALA A 8 17.54 -1.60 26.33
CA ALA A 8 16.93 -2.06 25.07
C ALA A 8 15.41 -1.84 24.97
N GLY A 9 14.78 -1.34 26.02
CA GLY A 9 13.30 -1.30 26.13
C GLY A 9 12.61 0.02 25.83
N ILE A 10 13.33 1.13 25.56
CA ILE A 10 12.71 2.45 25.48
C ILE A 10 12.79 3.11 24.09
N LEU A 11 13.45 2.52 23.10
CA LEU A 11 13.66 3.15 21.78
C LEU A 11 12.54 2.91 20.74
N SER A 12 11.40 2.32 21.07
CA SER A 12 10.45 1.80 20.07
C SER A 12 9.24 2.70 19.73
N LEU A 13 9.17 3.95 20.15
CA LEU A 13 7.93 4.75 20.03
C LEU A 13 8.04 6.09 19.30
N LEU A 14 9.17 6.45 18.75
CA LEU A 14 9.30 7.72 18.02
C LEU A 14 9.07 7.52 16.51
N THR A 15 8.09 8.21 15.94
CA THR A 15 7.98 8.41 14.49
C THR A 15 9.18 9.24 14.00
N LEU A 16 9.51 9.24 12.70
CA LEU A 16 10.61 10.09 12.15
C LEU A 16 10.46 11.55 12.59
N SER A 17 9.24 12.06 12.70
CA SER A 17 8.94 13.42 13.17
C SER A 17 9.20 13.66 14.69
N GLN A 18 9.50 12.60 15.44
CA GLN A 18 9.74 12.68 16.90
C GLN A 18 11.19 12.38 17.29
N MET A 19 12.05 12.00 16.32
CA MET A 19 13.48 11.84 16.59
C MET A 19 14.16 13.19 16.72
N SER A 20 15.06 13.33 17.69
CA SER A 20 15.98 14.48 17.74
C SER A 20 16.91 14.46 16.53
N ALA A 21 17.44 15.62 16.15
CA ALA A 21 18.39 15.74 15.04
C ALA A 21 19.63 14.83 15.22
N ARG A 22 20.05 14.57 16.48
CA ARG A 22 21.16 13.66 16.79
C ARG A 22 20.79 12.20 16.55
N GLU A 23 19.62 11.78 16.99
CA GLU A 23 19.10 10.41 16.79
C GLU A 23 18.85 10.15 15.31
N GLN A 24 18.32 11.12 14.58
CA GLN A 24 18.14 11.02 13.12
C GLN A 24 19.50 10.85 12.42
N LYS A 25 20.51 11.67 12.77
CA LYS A 25 21.85 11.59 12.19
C LYS A 25 22.53 10.25 12.48
N GLU A 26 22.35 9.68 13.67
CA GLU A 26 22.88 8.35 14.01
C GLU A 26 22.13 7.25 13.27
N TYR A 27 20.80 7.39 13.10
CA TYR A 27 19.97 6.46 12.35
C TYR A 27 20.34 6.43 10.85
N ASP A 28 20.68 7.60 10.28
CA ASP A 28 21.01 7.74 8.86
C ASP A 28 22.50 7.47 8.54
N LYS A 29 23.34 7.24 9.55
CA LYS A 29 24.78 7.16 9.42
C LYS A 29 25.29 6.21 8.33
N ASP A 30 24.59 5.07 8.12
CA ASP A 30 24.95 4.04 7.17
C ASP A 30 24.06 4.04 5.90
N VAL A 31 23.28 5.12 5.70
CA VAL A 31 22.39 5.21 4.53
C VAL A 31 23.12 5.78 3.35
N ASN A 32 23.00 5.14 2.20
CA ASN A 32 23.57 5.60 0.96
C ASN A 32 22.51 6.34 0.12
N TYR A 33 22.76 7.63 -0.14
CA TYR A 33 21.88 8.48 -0.96
C TYR A 33 22.53 8.88 -2.30
N ARG A 34 23.75 8.37 -2.58
CA ARG A 34 24.52 8.76 -3.76
C ARG A 34 24.52 7.67 -4.79
N GLU A 35 23.96 7.93 -5.96
CA GLU A 35 23.84 6.98 -7.07
C GLU A 35 25.19 6.33 -7.43
N GLU A 36 26.26 7.13 -7.48
CA GLU A 36 27.62 6.68 -7.82
C GLU A 36 28.28 5.77 -6.77
N ARG A 37 27.66 5.61 -5.60
CA ARG A 37 28.14 4.76 -4.50
C ARG A 37 27.29 3.51 -4.30
N LEU A 38 26.24 3.36 -5.09
CA LEU A 38 25.38 2.17 -4.99
C LEU A 38 26.15 0.95 -5.53
N PRO A 39 25.98 -0.24 -4.91
CA PRO A 39 26.59 -1.44 -5.42
C PRO A 39 25.99 -1.83 -6.78
N ALA A 40 26.75 -2.50 -7.62
CA ALA A 40 26.20 -3.21 -8.75
C ALA A 40 25.27 -4.33 -8.23
N TYR A 41 24.16 -4.57 -8.92
CA TYR A 41 23.19 -5.59 -8.53
C TYR A 41 22.57 -6.26 -9.76
N ASP A 42 22.17 -7.51 -9.59
CA ASP A 42 21.40 -8.25 -10.57
C ASP A 42 19.98 -8.50 -10.04
N LEU A 43 18.99 -8.20 -10.84
CA LEU A 43 17.59 -8.46 -10.47
C LEU A 43 17.21 -9.93 -10.73
N PRO A 44 16.40 -10.54 -9.84
CA PRO A 44 15.84 -11.85 -10.13
C PRO A 44 14.98 -11.79 -11.38
N LYS A 45 15.15 -12.76 -12.26
CA LYS A 45 14.47 -12.80 -13.56
C LYS A 45 12.97 -12.97 -13.37
N LEU A 46 12.21 -12.01 -13.86
CA LEU A 46 10.76 -11.96 -13.69
C LEU A 46 10.05 -13.12 -14.42
N LEU A 47 10.42 -13.36 -15.66
CA LEU A 47 9.81 -14.39 -16.52
C LEU A 47 10.58 -15.74 -16.54
N VAL A 48 11.30 -16.04 -15.47
CA VAL A 48 11.99 -17.35 -15.32
C VAL A 48 11.63 -17.93 -13.95
N THR A 49 11.20 -19.19 -13.93
CA THR A 49 10.91 -19.90 -12.67
C THR A 49 12.21 -20.28 -11.94
N PRO A 50 12.16 -20.60 -10.64
CA PRO A 50 13.33 -21.10 -9.90
C PRO A 50 13.96 -22.37 -10.53
N GLN A 51 13.19 -23.15 -11.27
CA GLN A 51 13.65 -24.36 -11.97
C GLN A 51 14.20 -24.06 -13.38
N GLY A 52 14.34 -22.79 -13.76
CA GLY A 52 14.89 -22.37 -15.05
C GLY A 52 13.90 -22.37 -16.23
N LYS A 53 12.59 -22.64 -16.00
CA LYS A 53 11.58 -22.56 -17.06
C LYS A 53 11.32 -21.08 -17.41
N THR A 54 11.46 -20.72 -18.69
CA THR A 54 11.07 -19.41 -19.20
C THR A 54 9.55 -19.34 -19.41
N ILE A 55 8.92 -18.28 -18.93
CA ILE A 55 7.50 -17.96 -19.10
C ILE A 55 7.33 -17.16 -20.39
N LYS A 56 6.49 -17.63 -21.29
CA LYS A 56 6.32 -17.07 -22.65
C LYS A 56 4.90 -16.65 -22.97
N THR A 57 3.92 -17.06 -22.16
CA THR A 57 2.50 -16.81 -22.43
C THR A 57 1.80 -16.20 -21.22
N ALA A 58 0.68 -15.51 -21.45
CA ALA A 58 -0.19 -15.01 -20.40
C ALA A 58 -0.69 -16.13 -19.48
N GLU A 59 -1.05 -17.29 -20.04
CA GLU A 59 -1.50 -18.45 -19.29
C GLU A 59 -0.40 -18.94 -18.32
N GLU A 60 0.83 -19.13 -18.81
CA GLU A 60 1.96 -19.53 -17.96
C GLU A 60 2.26 -18.51 -16.87
N TRP A 61 2.10 -17.21 -17.18
CA TRP A 61 2.24 -16.17 -16.16
C TRP A 61 1.18 -16.34 -15.06
N HIS A 62 -0.09 -16.41 -15.41
CA HIS A 62 -1.18 -16.48 -14.44
C HIS A 62 -1.23 -17.80 -13.67
N THR A 63 -0.92 -18.92 -14.33
CA THR A 63 -1.06 -20.25 -13.71
C THR A 63 0.20 -20.75 -13.01
N ILE A 64 1.38 -20.24 -13.37
CA ILE A 64 2.66 -20.74 -12.84
C ILE A 64 3.43 -19.63 -12.11
N ARG A 65 3.84 -18.58 -12.83
CA ARG A 65 4.85 -17.65 -12.28
C ARG A 65 4.31 -16.68 -11.25
N ARG A 66 3.18 -16.06 -11.55
CA ARG A 66 2.53 -15.13 -10.61
C ARG A 66 2.21 -15.81 -9.26
N PRO A 67 1.59 -16.99 -9.20
CA PRO A 67 1.37 -17.70 -7.93
C PRO A 67 2.66 -18.00 -7.17
N GLN A 68 3.74 -18.38 -7.86
CA GLN A 68 5.05 -18.61 -7.23
C GLN A 68 5.59 -17.33 -6.57
N ILE A 69 5.51 -16.20 -7.28
CA ILE A 69 5.98 -14.90 -6.76
C ILE A 69 5.14 -14.49 -5.55
N LEU A 70 3.82 -14.58 -5.62
CA LEU A 70 2.92 -14.27 -4.50
C LEU A 70 3.22 -15.14 -3.27
N ALA A 71 3.47 -16.44 -3.48
CA ALA A 71 3.84 -17.36 -2.40
C ALA A 71 5.18 -16.96 -1.75
N LEU A 72 6.18 -16.51 -2.53
CA LEU A 72 7.44 -16.01 -2.00
C LEU A 72 7.24 -14.75 -1.15
N TYR A 73 6.46 -13.79 -1.61
CA TYR A 73 6.15 -12.59 -0.82
C TYR A 73 5.38 -12.92 0.46
N SER A 74 4.37 -13.80 0.38
CA SER A 74 3.62 -14.26 1.54
C SER A 74 4.53 -14.95 2.57
N ASN A 75 5.42 -15.84 2.13
CA ASN A 75 6.22 -16.62 3.08
C ASN A 75 7.44 -15.87 3.63
N LEU A 76 8.03 -14.96 2.84
CA LEU A 76 9.34 -14.38 3.14
C LEU A 76 9.27 -12.91 3.56
N ILE A 77 8.25 -12.15 3.14
CA ILE A 77 8.24 -10.70 3.25
C ILE A 77 7.07 -10.18 4.08
N TYR A 78 5.85 -10.30 3.56
CA TYR A 78 4.68 -9.70 4.22
C TYR A 78 4.03 -10.63 5.24
N GLY A 79 4.20 -11.94 5.08
CA GLY A 79 3.61 -12.99 5.90
C GLY A 79 2.24 -13.45 5.39
N CYS A 80 2.00 -14.76 5.54
CA CYS A 80 0.73 -15.37 5.21
C CYS A 80 -0.33 -15.01 6.24
N VAL A 81 -1.53 -14.70 5.80
CA VAL A 81 -2.70 -14.68 6.68
C VAL A 81 -3.03 -16.12 7.04
N PRO A 82 -2.98 -16.52 8.32
CA PRO A 82 -3.30 -17.89 8.71
C PRO A 82 -4.80 -18.15 8.57
N GLU A 83 -5.19 -19.41 8.46
CA GLU A 83 -6.60 -19.78 8.64
C GLU A 83 -7.05 -19.44 10.06
N PRO A 84 -8.22 -18.81 10.23
CA PRO A 84 -8.73 -18.51 11.55
C PRO A 84 -9.08 -19.80 12.30
N ALA A 85 -8.78 -19.82 13.61
CA ALA A 85 -9.06 -20.98 14.46
C ALA A 85 -10.59 -21.30 14.59
N SER A 86 -11.42 -20.31 14.27
CA SER A 86 -12.89 -20.44 14.14
C SER A 86 -13.36 -19.52 13.00
N PRO A 87 -14.36 -19.90 12.20
CA PRO A 87 -14.83 -19.10 11.06
C PRO A 87 -15.24 -17.68 11.48
N ILE A 88 -14.71 -16.68 10.76
CA ILE A 88 -15.04 -15.28 11.03
C ILE A 88 -16.33 -14.91 10.29
N GLN A 89 -17.32 -14.47 11.04
CA GLN A 89 -18.52 -13.84 10.51
C GLN A 89 -18.25 -12.36 10.31
N GLN A 90 -18.60 -11.86 9.12
CA GLN A 90 -18.48 -10.46 8.76
C GLN A 90 -19.88 -9.87 8.56
N SER A 91 -20.09 -8.66 9.10
CA SER A 91 -21.33 -7.91 8.87
C SER A 91 -21.05 -6.43 8.71
N PHE A 92 -21.95 -5.73 8.02
CA PHE A 92 -21.86 -4.32 7.72
C PHE A 92 -23.04 -3.57 8.30
N GLU A 93 -22.77 -2.37 8.83
CA GLU A 93 -23.78 -1.47 9.37
C GLU A 93 -23.44 -0.04 8.95
N VAL A 94 -24.33 0.62 8.21
CA VAL A 94 -24.25 2.07 7.97
C VAL A 94 -24.77 2.77 9.20
N VAL A 95 -23.86 3.23 10.07
CA VAL A 95 -24.22 3.83 11.37
C VAL A 95 -24.63 5.29 11.26
N LYS A 96 -24.24 5.96 10.17
CA LYS A 96 -24.62 7.34 9.89
C LYS A 96 -24.60 7.61 8.38
N THR A 97 -25.57 8.39 7.92
CA THR A 97 -25.61 8.94 6.55
C THR A 97 -25.79 10.44 6.62
N ASP A 98 -24.97 11.18 5.87
CA ASP A 98 -25.05 12.64 5.73
C ASP A 98 -25.11 12.97 4.24
N PRO A 99 -26.32 13.23 3.67
CA PRO A 99 -26.49 13.55 2.25
C PRO A 99 -26.07 14.99 1.90
N GLU A 100 -25.90 15.84 2.91
CA GLU A 100 -25.54 17.25 2.74
C GLU A 100 -24.03 17.49 2.89
N PHE A 101 -23.22 16.43 2.87
CA PHE A 101 -21.78 16.57 3.01
C PHE A 101 -21.18 17.48 1.95
N MET A 102 -20.31 18.43 2.35
CA MET A 102 -19.76 19.49 1.51
C MET A 102 -20.83 20.35 0.80
N GLY A 103 -21.91 20.69 1.51
CA GLY A 103 -23.00 21.49 0.94
C GLY A 103 -23.79 20.74 -0.12
N GLY A 104 -23.99 19.45 0.08
CA GLY A 104 -24.75 18.59 -0.83
C GLY A 104 -23.96 18.10 -2.06
N LYS A 105 -22.63 18.25 -2.09
CA LYS A 105 -21.80 17.68 -3.16
C LYS A 105 -21.75 16.16 -3.11
N ALA A 106 -21.80 15.57 -1.90
CA ALA A 106 -21.73 14.14 -1.71
C ALA A 106 -22.61 13.65 -0.55
N THR A 107 -22.93 12.38 -0.56
CA THR A 107 -23.46 11.64 0.59
C THR A 107 -22.30 10.96 1.29
N ARG A 108 -22.06 11.26 2.58
CA ARG A 108 -21.12 10.55 3.44
C ARG A 108 -21.85 9.43 4.17
N LYS A 109 -21.30 8.23 4.11
CA LYS A 109 -21.73 7.05 4.87
C LYS A 109 -20.61 6.68 5.85
N ASP A 110 -20.93 6.63 7.14
CA ASP A 110 -20.04 6.09 8.17
C ASP A 110 -20.43 4.62 8.36
N VAL A 111 -19.55 3.71 7.98
CA VAL A 111 -19.80 2.27 7.96
C VAL A 111 -18.98 1.59 9.05
N LYS A 112 -19.62 0.68 9.76
CA LYS A 112 -18.98 -0.23 10.69
C LYS A 112 -18.89 -1.61 10.04
N ILE A 113 -17.70 -2.16 9.96
CA ILE A 113 -17.45 -3.54 9.55
C ILE A 113 -17.14 -4.33 10.82
N ARG A 114 -18.02 -5.24 11.18
CA ARG A 114 -17.88 -6.10 12.36
C ARG A 114 -17.35 -7.46 11.94
N LEU A 115 -16.36 -7.94 12.67
CA LEU A 115 -15.68 -9.21 12.47
C LEU A 115 -15.76 -10.00 13.77
N LYS A 116 -16.41 -11.16 13.75
CA LYS A 116 -16.72 -11.94 14.96
C LYS A 116 -16.55 -13.42 14.74
N ASN A 117 -16.00 -14.11 15.74
CA ASN A 117 -15.99 -15.57 15.84
C ASN A 117 -16.02 -16.00 17.32
N ASP A 118 -15.82 -17.29 17.60
CA ASP A 118 -15.85 -17.84 18.95
C ASP A 118 -14.71 -17.29 19.85
N LEU A 119 -13.66 -16.69 19.26
CA LEU A 119 -12.52 -16.11 20.00
C LEU A 119 -12.74 -14.64 20.36
N GLY A 120 -13.74 -13.98 19.80
CA GLY A 120 -14.05 -12.59 20.11
C GLY A 120 -14.64 -11.79 18.95
N GLU A 121 -14.54 -10.48 19.08
CA GLU A 121 -15.09 -9.51 18.13
C GLU A 121 -14.13 -8.35 17.92
N MET A 122 -14.10 -7.82 16.70
CA MET A 122 -13.39 -6.60 16.30
C MET A 122 -14.27 -5.78 15.37
N GLU A 123 -14.11 -4.48 15.42
CA GLU A 123 -14.79 -3.53 14.53
C GLU A 123 -13.77 -2.65 13.82
N MET A 124 -13.99 -2.41 12.54
CA MET A 124 -13.29 -1.38 11.79
C MET A 124 -14.26 -0.35 11.24
N HIS A 125 -13.82 0.90 11.14
CA HIS A 125 -14.61 2.00 10.61
C HIS A 125 -14.17 2.31 9.19
N PHE A 126 -15.16 2.44 8.33
CA PHE A 126 -14.98 2.68 6.92
C PHE A 126 -15.81 3.88 6.52
N LEU A 127 -15.17 4.90 5.97
CA LEU A 127 -15.86 6.08 5.44
C LEU A 127 -16.06 5.92 3.95
N VAL A 128 -17.28 6.17 3.50
CA VAL A 128 -17.63 6.16 2.07
C VAL A 128 -18.28 7.49 1.71
N TYR A 129 -17.82 8.11 0.65
CA TYR A 129 -18.35 9.34 0.10
C TYR A 129 -18.78 9.09 -1.33
N VAL A 130 -20.06 9.32 -1.61
CA VAL A 130 -20.67 9.13 -2.92
C VAL A 130 -21.06 10.47 -3.49
N PRO A 131 -20.58 10.89 -4.68
CA PRO A 131 -20.95 12.16 -5.27
C PRO A 131 -22.45 12.18 -5.64
N ASN A 132 -23.19 13.21 -5.19
CA ASN A 132 -24.65 13.25 -5.37
C ASN A 132 -25.08 13.50 -6.81
N LYS A 133 -24.24 14.18 -7.61
CA LYS A 133 -24.54 14.56 -9.01
C LYS A 133 -23.92 13.62 -10.04
N ALA A 134 -23.13 12.64 -9.62
CA ALA A 134 -22.55 11.68 -10.54
C ALA A 134 -23.56 10.64 -10.99
N GLU A 135 -23.30 10.05 -12.15
CA GLU A 135 -23.95 8.81 -12.57
C GLU A 135 -23.62 7.70 -11.59
N LYS A 136 -24.60 6.90 -11.22
CA LYS A 136 -24.44 5.79 -10.29
C LYS A 136 -24.63 4.45 -11.01
N PRO A 137 -23.88 3.41 -10.58
CA PRO A 137 -22.88 3.40 -9.50
C PRO A 137 -21.59 4.16 -9.87
N ALA A 138 -21.00 4.87 -8.89
CA ALA A 138 -19.85 5.72 -9.10
C ALA A 138 -18.51 4.98 -8.98
N PRO A 139 -17.54 5.16 -9.91
CA PRO A 139 -16.18 4.70 -9.72
C PRO A 139 -15.55 5.37 -8.49
N THR A 140 -14.69 4.67 -7.75
CA THR A 140 -14.31 5.11 -6.41
C THR A 140 -12.83 4.96 -6.15
N PHE A 141 -12.26 5.93 -5.40
CA PHE A 141 -10.92 5.82 -4.85
C PHE A 141 -10.98 5.24 -3.43
N PHE A 142 -10.21 4.20 -3.19
CA PHE A 142 -10.06 3.55 -1.89
C PHE A 142 -8.71 3.94 -1.28
N LYS A 143 -8.71 4.67 -0.17
CA LYS A 143 -7.49 5.15 0.47
C LYS A 143 -7.24 4.52 1.84
N HIS A 144 -6.08 3.93 2.00
CA HIS A 144 -5.56 3.64 3.33
C HIS A 144 -5.24 4.94 4.07
N SER A 145 -5.78 5.11 5.28
CA SER A 145 -5.57 6.28 6.11
C SER A 145 -4.67 6.01 7.31
N PHE A 146 -3.79 6.96 7.62
CA PHE A 146 -3.10 7.03 8.90
C PHE A 146 -3.96 7.71 9.97
N ASN A 147 -4.87 8.60 9.56
CA ASN A 147 -5.70 9.36 10.47
C ASN A 147 -6.92 8.52 10.85
N ASN A 148 -7.30 8.62 12.12
CA ASN A 148 -8.51 7.98 12.63
C ASN A 148 -9.74 8.54 11.89
N THR A 149 -10.48 7.68 11.22
CA THR A 149 -11.65 8.04 10.41
C THR A 149 -12.79 8.68 11.23
N LYS A 150 -12.75 8.53 12.57
CA LYS A 150 -13.66 9.21 13.49
C LYS A 150 -13.17 10.59 13.94
N SER A 151 -11.95 10.99 13.54
CA SER A 151 -11.41 12.29 13.91
C SER A 151 -11.97 13.43 13.07
N ARG A 152 -11.81 14.66 13.56
CA ARG A 152 -12.16 15.88 12.82
C ARG A 152 -11.31 16.11 11.55
N ASP A 153 -10.25 15.35 11.33
CA ASP A 153 -9.47 15.39 10.09
C ASP A 153 -10.31 15.07 8.86
N PHE A 154 -11.41 14.34 9.05
CA PHE A 154 -12.38 13.99 7.99
C PHE A 154 -13.57 14.94 7.91
N ASP A 155 -13.59 16.03 8.68
CA ASP A 155 -14.52 17.14 8.48
C ASP A 155 -14.05 18.04 7.33
N VAL A 156 -14.97 18.78 6.74
CA VAL A 156 -14.66 19.80 5.74
C VAL A 156 -13.76 20.87 6.35
N SER A 157 -12.77 21.31 5.60
CA SER A 157 -11.84 22.36 6.03
C SER A 157 -12.53 23.73 6.10
N ASP A 158 -12.34 24.45 7.20
CA ASP A 158 -12.82 25.82 7.35
C ASP A 158 -12.14 26.80 6.38
N LYS A 159 -10.94 26.45 5.89
CA LYS A 159 -10.13 27.30 4.99
C LYS A 159 -10.40 27.04 3.52
N ASN A 160 -10.75 25.80 3.16
CA ASN A 160 -11.05 25.38 1.80
C ASN A 160 -12.21 24.38 1.81
N PRO A 161 -13.43 24.80 1.48
CA PRO A 161 -14.62 23.95 1.53
C PRO A 161 -14.62 22.78 0.51
N GLY A 162 -13.68 22.76 -0.44
CA GLY A 162 -13.46 21.63 -1.35
C GLY A 162 -12.52 20.56 -0.80
N THR A 163 -11.93 20.75 0.38
CA THR A 163 -10.97 19.82 1.00
C THR A 163 -11.40 19.39 2.39
N LEU A 164 -10.91 18.23 2.83
CA LEU A 164 -10.98 17.86 4.24
C LEU A 164 -9.89 18.58 5.06
N ARG A 165 -10.01 18.59 6.39
CA ARG A 165 -9.00 19.15 7.30
C ARG A 165 -7.64 18.49 7.17
N ASN A 166 -7.58 17.20 6.80
CA ASN A 166 -6.35 16.47 6.48
C ASN A 166 -5.74 16.82 5.10
N GLY A 167 -6.33 17.78 4.37
CA GLY A 167 -5.83 18.25 3.08
C GLY A 167 -6.29 17.43 1.86
N TRP A 168 -7.15 16.43 2.01
CA TRP A 168 -7.63 15.65 0.87
C TRP A 168 -8.65 16.45 0.04
N PRO A 169 -8.46 16.60 -1.29
CA PRO A 169 -9.27 17.45 -2.14
C PRO A 169 -10.53 16.71 -2.62
N LEU A 170 -11.41 16.28 -1.70
CA LEU A 170 -12.57 15.45 -2.06
C LEU A 170 -13.53 16.16 -3.02
N GLY A 171 -13.60 17.48 -2.97
CA GLY A 171 -14.40 18.26 -3.92
C GLY A 171 -14.01 17.99 -5.37
N ASP A 172 -12.70 17.90 -5.65
CA ASP A 172 -12.19 17.65 -7.01
C ASP A 172 -12.54 16.23 -7.49
N PHE A 173 -12.56 15.23 -6.58
CA PHE A 173 -13.03 13.87 -6.89
C PHE A 173 -14.52 13.87 -7.22
N PHE A 174 -15.34 14.56 -6.41
CA PHE A 174 -16.78 14.61 -6.61
C PHE A 174 -17.16 15.34 -7.89
N ASP A 175 -16.46 16.44 -8.21
CA ASP A 175 -16.69 17.22 -9.42
C ASP A 175 -16.34 16.42 -10.70
N ARG A 176 -15.47 15.38 -10.58
CA ARG A 176 -15.14 14.41 -11.65
C ARG A 176 -16.02 13.17 -11.62
N GLY A 177 -16.95 13.06 -10.69
CA GLY A 177 -17.86 11.92 -10.57
C GLY A 177 -17.27 10.71 -9.84
N TYR A 178 -16.16 10.86 -9.11
CA TYR A 178 -15.56 9.77 -8.32
C TYR A 178 -16.08 9.78 -6.89
N GLY A 179 -16.48 8.60 -6.41
CA GLY A 179 -16.57 8.35 -4.99
C GLY A 179 -15.18 8.29 -4.33
N PHE A 180 -15.18 8.35 -3.02
CA PHE A 180 -13.96 8.23 -2.24
C PHE A 180 -14.25 7.44 -0.96
N CYS A 181 -13.38 6.53 -0.57
CA CYS A 181 -13.52 5.82 0.68
C CYS A 181 -12.19 5.73 1.44
N ALA A 182 -12.26 5.58 2.75
CA ALA A 182 -11.10 5.52 3.61
C ALA A 182 -11.25 4.51 4.73
N VAL A 183 -10.18 3.74 4.96
CA VAL A 183 -10.06 2.81 6.08
C VAL A 183 -8.94 3.24 7.01
N TYR A 184 -9.20 3.20 8.31
CA TYR A 184 -8.20 3.44 9.34
C TYR A 184 -7.53 2.13 9.77
N GLN A 185 -6.27 1.99 9.41
CA GLN A 185 -5.54 0.74 9.65
C GLN A 185 -5.40 0.34 11.12
N GLN A 186 -5.39 1.31 12.05
CA GLN A 186 -5.21 1.02 13.47
C GLN A 186 -6.47 0.44 14.14
N ASP A 187 -7.61 0.44 13.46
CA ASP A 187 -8.77 -0.31 13.93
C ASP A 187 -8.47 -1.82 13.95
N LEU A 188 -7.55 -2.31 13.12
CA LEU A 188 -7.18 -3.71 13.03
C LEU A 188 -5.91 -4.06 13.79
N VAL A 189 -4.88 -3.20 13.72
CA VAL A 189 -3.57 -3.42 14.34
C VAL A 189 -2.87 -2.09 14.60
N GLY A 190 -2.33 -1.92 15.79
CA GLY A 190 -1.59 -0.71 16.17
C GLY A 190 -0.18 -0.64 15.56
N HIS A 191 0.61 0.30 16.09
CA HIS A 191 1.94 0.67 15.57
C HIS A 191 3.10 0.26 16.48
N ASN A 192 2.98 -0.81 17.23
CA ASN A 192 4.06 -1.35 18.05
C ASN A 192 3.98 -2.88 18.13
N GLU A 193 5.02 -3.52 18.63
CA GLU A 193 5.08 -4.98 18.73
C GLU A 193 3.97 -5.59 19.59
N THR A 194 3.58 -4.91 20.67
CA THR A 194 2.52 -5.41 21.56
C THR A 194 1.13 -5.24 20.98
N SER A 195 0.99 -4.50 19.87
CA SER A 195 -0.29 -4.28 19.20
C SER A 195 -0.95 -5.58 18.72
N PHE A 196 -0.17 -6.63 18.45
CA PHE A 196 -0.72 -7.94 18.07
C PHE A 196 -1.62 -8.53 19.16
N LEU A 197 -1.35 -8.25 20.44
CA LEU A 197 -2.13 -8.75 21.57
C LEU A 197 -3.59 -8.25 21.59
N ASN A 198 -3.84 -7.06 21.04
CA ASN A 198 -5.15 -6.41 21.03
C ASN A 198 -5.59 -6.03 19.61
N SER A 199 -5.37 -6.92 18.66
CA SER A 199 -5.61 -6.70 17.24
C SER A 199 -6.48 -7.79 16.64
N ILE A 200 -6.76 -7.68 15.35
CA ILE A 200 -7.49 -8.70 14.58
C ILE A 200 -6.86 -10.09 14.69
N HIS A 201 -5.56 -10.18 14.97
CA HIS A 201 -4.82 -11.43 15.13
C HIS A 201 -5.44 -12.37 16.17
N LYS A 202 -6.06 -11.82 17.22
CA LYS A 202 -6.73 -12.62 18.24
C LYS A 202 -7.91 -13.48 17.72
N LEU A 203 -8.52 -13.07 16.60
CA LEU A 203 -9.59 -13.85 15.95
C LEU A 203 -9.02 -15.01 15.12
N PHE A 204 -7.73 -15.02 14.84
CA PHE A 204 -7.06 -16.04 14.03
C PHE A 204 -6.30 -17.07 14.86
N TYR A 205 -5.76 -16.65 16.01
CA TYR A 205 -4.81 -17.45 16.74
C TYR A 205 -5.47 -18.43 17.71
N PRO A 206 -5.04 -19.69 17.70
CA PRO A 206 -5.50 -20.65 18.68
C PRO A 206 -5.04 -20.27 20.09
N LYS A 207 -5.69 -20.81 21.12
CA LYS A 207 -5.33 -20.57 22.52
C LYS A 207 -3.84 -20.84 22.75
N GLY A 208 -3.17 -19.84 23.31
CA GLY A 208 -1.74 -19.89 23.62
C GLY A 208 -0.82 -19.22 22.57
N GLN A 209 -1.31 -18.88 21.40
CA GLN A 209 -0.57 -18.05 20.45
C GLN A 209 -0.95 -16.58 20.63
N SER A 210 0.03 -15.73 20.93
CA SER A 210 -0.17 -14.27 21.14
C SER A 210 0.48 -13.41 20.04
N PHE A 211 1.43 -13.97 19.30
CA PHE A 211 2.18 -13.26 18.26
C PHE A 211 2.24 -14.07 16.97
N PRO A 212 2.45 -13.40 15.81
CA PRO A 212 2.67 -14.09 14.54
C PRO A 212 3.85 -15.07 14.60
N LYS A 213 3.70 -16.25 13.99
CA LYS A 213 4.83 -17.13 13.67
C LYS A 213 5.73 -16.47 12.61
N ALA A 214 6.89 -17.02 12.37
CA ALA A 214 7.90 -16.41 11.50
C ALA A 214 7.43 -16.14 10.06
N SER A 215 6.51 -16.95 9.52
CA SER A 215 5.91 -16.80 8.19
C SER A 215 4.51 -16.18 8.21
N GLU A 216 3.96 -15.88 9.39
CA GLU A 216 2.64 -15.28 9.50
C GLU A 216 2.70 -13.75 9.38
N TRP A 217 1.58 -13.17 9.06
CA TRP A 217 1.38 -11.79 8.68
C TRP A 217 1.90 -10.74 9.68
N GLY A 218 2.64 -9.76 9.13
CA GLY A 218 2.97 -8.52 9.82
C GLY A 218 1.89 -7.46 9.62
N VAL A 219 2.14 -6.27 10.13
CA VAL A 219 1.19 -5.14 10.06
C VAL A 219 0.83 -4.77 8.62
N LEU A 220 1.78 -4.84 7.66
CA LEU A 220 1.46 -4.52 6.26
C LEU A 220 0.45 -5.49 5.64
N SER A 221 0.59 -6.80 5.91
CA SER A 221 -0.41 -7.79 5.50
C SER A 221 -1.75 -7.61 6.21
N THR A 222 -1.73 -7.20 7.49
CA THR A 222 -2.96 -6.90 8.22
C THR A 222 -3.70 -5.71 7.61
N CYS A 223 -2.97 -4.66 7.20
CA CYS A 223 -3.55 -3.53 6.48
C CYS A 223 -4.14 -3.95 5.13
N ALA A 224 -3.43 -4.80 4.37
CA ALA A 224 -3.92 -5.34 3.11
C ALA A 224 -5.19 -6.16 3.31
N TRP A 225 -5.21 -7.05 4.29
CA TRP A 225 -6.40 -7.85 4.61
C TRP A 225 -7.59 -6.96 4.99
N GLY A 226 -7.35 -5.89 5.77
CA GLY A 226 -8.40 -4.93 6.14
C GLY A 226 -9.00 -4.18 4.94
N ALA A 227 -8.16 -3.81 3.96
CA ALA A 227 -8.66 -3.20 2.72
C ALA A 227 -9.57 -4.16 1.94
N MET A 228 -9.23 -5.45 1.90
CA MET A 228 -10.08 -6.47 1.29
C MET A 228 -11.45 -6.54 1.99
N ARG A 229 -11.50 -6.37 3.33
CA ARG A 229 -12.78 -6.29 4.07
C ARG A 229 -13.59 -5.04 3.71
N GLY A 230 -12.92 -3.93 3.47
CA GLY A 230 -13.56 -2.74 2.93
C GLY A 230 -14.11 -2.98 1.51
N MET A 231 -13.39 -3.71 0.66
CA MET A 231 -13.86 -4.08 -0.68
C MET A 231 -15.10 -4.98 -0.61
N ASP A 232 -15.17 -5.91 0.36
CA ASP A 232 -16.36 -6.74 0.58
C ASP A 232 -17.62 -5.90 0.87
N TYR A 233 -17.46 -4.75 1.58
CA TYR A 233 -18.57 -3.81 1.77
C TYR A 233 -18.94 -3.12 0.46
N LEU A 234 -17.95 -2.65 -0.33
CA LEU A 234 -18.22 -1.94 -1.58
C LEU A 234 -18.99 -2.79 -2.59
N GLU A 235 -18.83 -4.12 -2.56
CA GLU A 235 -19.63 -5.05 -3.38
C GLU A 235 -21.12 -5.11 -2.96
N THR A 236 -21.47 -4.60 -1.78
CA THR A 236 -22.85 -4.55 -1.26
C THR A 236 -23.49 -3.16 -1.36
N ASP A 237 -22.75 -2.15 -1.76
CA ASP A 237 -23.21 -0.75 -1.83
C ASP A 237 -23.59 -0.37 -3.26
N ASP A 238 -24.89 -0.32 -3.57
CA ASP A 238 -25.44 -0.03 -4.90
C ASP A 238 -25.05 1.35 -5.47
N ASP A 239 -24.57 2.25 -4.63
CA ASP A 239 -24.08 3.57 -5.08
C ASP A 239 -22.66 3.53 -5.66
N ILE A 240 -21.92 2.42 -5.43
CA ILE A 240 -20.49 2.28 -5.79
C ILE A 240 -20.31 1.25 -6.91
N ASP A 241 -19.58 1.64 -7.94
CA ASP A 241 -19.11 0.69 -8.94
C ASP A 241 -17.88 -0.06 -8.40
N HIS A 242 -18.12 -1.19 -7.77
CA HIS A 242 -17.07 -2.05 -7.20
C HIS A 242 -16.12 -2.62 -8.26
N THR A 243 -16.47 -2.59 -9.55
CA THR A 243 -15.60 -3.03 -10.65
C THR A 243 -14.59 -1.95 -11.07
N ARG A 244 -14.79 -0.69 -10.64
CA ARG A 244 -13.93 0.47 -10.91
C ARG A 244 -13.43 1.12 -9.62
N VAL A 245 -12.76 0.33 -8.77
CA VAL A 245 -12.15 0.81 -7.52
C VAL A 245 -10.63 0.95 -7.69
N ALA A 246 -10.14 2.20 -7.51
CA ALA A 246 -8.72 2.53 -7.48
C ALA A 246 -8.21 2.53 -6.04
N ILE A 247 -7.38 1.55 -5.65
CA ILE A 247 -6.75 1.56 -4.33
C ILE A 247 -5.50 2.43 -4.32
N MET A 248 -5.35 3.25 -3.27
CA MET A 248 -4.18 4.13 -3.13
C MET A 248 -3.64 4.22 -1.71
N GLY A 249 -2.34 4.48 -1.62
CA GLY A 249 -1.67 4.70 -0.36
C GLY A 249 -0.37 5.50 -0.51
N HIS A 250 0.02 6.16 0.58
CA HIS A 250 1.25 6.93 0.67
C HIS A 250 2.19 6.30 1.70
N SER A 251 3.50 6.30 1.43
CA SER A 251 4.50 5.83 2.39
C SER A 251 4.25 4.36 2.80
N LYS A 252 4.20 4.04 4.07
CA LYS A 252 3.81 2.73 4.61
C LYS A 252 2.53 2.18 3.96
N MET A 253 1.53 3.08 3.75
CA MET A 253 0.26 2.66 3.14
C MET A 253 0.39 2.40 1.64
N GLY A 254 1.37 3.01 0.96
CA GLY A 254 1.74 2.64 -0.41
C GLY A 254 2.29 1.22 -0.52
N LYS A 255 3.11 0.79 0.46
CA LYS A 255 3.58 -0.59 0.58
C LYS A 255 2.39 -1.57 0.73
N ALA A 256 1.47 -1.27 1.66
CA ALA A 256 0.26 -2.06 1.88
C ALA A 256 -0.65 -2.09 0.63
N THR A 257 -0.78 -0.97 -0.08
CA THR A 257 -1.57 -0.85 -1.32
C THR A 257 -1.06 -1.79 -2.41
N LEU A 258 0.25 -1.82 -2.66
CA LEU A 258 0.83 -2.74 -3.65
C LEU A 258 0.60 -4.20 -3.26
N TRP A 259 0.77 -4.53 -1.98
CA TRP A 259 0.52 -5.88 -1.50
C TRP A 259 -0.97 -6.26 -1.56
N THR A 260 -1.88 -5.33 -1.25
CA THR A 260 -3.33 -5.54 -1.42
C THR A 260 -3.67 -5.83 -2.87
N ALA A 261 -3.26 -4.94 -3.78
CA ALA A 261 -3.59 -5.06 -5.20
C ALA A 261 -2.97 -6.32 -5.84
N ALA A 262 -1.79 -6.76 -5.38
CA ALA A 262 -1.20 -8.01 -5.86
C ALA A 262 -2.01 -9.25 -5.47
N GLN A 263 -2.73 -9.22 -4.34
CA GLN A 263 -3.51 -10.34 -3.82
C GLN A 263 -4.98 -10.31 -4.24
N ASP A 264 -5.61 -9.13 -4.25
CA ASP A 264 -7.04 -8.96 -4.51
C ASP A 264 -7.27 -8.28 -5.87
N GLU A 265 -7.72 -9.07 -6.83
CA GLU A 265 -7.94 -8.63 -8.20
C GLU A 265 -9.20 -7.76 -8.38
N ARG A 266 -10.04 -7.61 -7.36
CA ARG A 266 -11.21 -6.72 -7.38
C ARG A 266 -10.83 -5.24 -7.40
N PHE A 267 -9.64 -4.89 -6.89
CA PHE A 267 -9.10 -3.53 -7.06
C PHE A 267 -8.66 -3.35 -8.51
N ALA A 268 -9.38 -2.55 -9.26
CA ALA A 268 -9.19 -2.38 -10.70
C ALA A 268 -7.91 -1.60 -11.07
N LEU A 269 -7.37 -0.80 -10.13
CA LEU A 269 -6.19 0.04 -10.32
C LEU A 269 -5.48 0.26 -8.99
N ALA A 270 -4.14 0.33 -9.00
CA ALA A 270 -3.35 0.60 -7.79
C ALA A 270 -2.46 1.84 -7.94
N ILE A 271 -2.42 2.69 -6.90
CA ILE A 271 -1.59 3.89 -6.83
C ILE A 271 -0.70 3.82 -5.59
N SER A 272 0.61 3.75 -5.78
CA SER A 272 1.60 3.75 -4.71
C SER A 272 2.40 5.04 -4.73
N ALA A 273 2.26 5.84 -3.68
CA ALA A 273 2.95 7.12 -3.55
C ALA A 273 4.09 7.02 -2.55
N GLN A 274 5.32 7.29 -2.99
CA GLN A 274 6.53 7.38 -2.16
C GLN A 274 6.65 6.21 -1.16
N SER A 275 6.49 5.00 -1.66
CA SER A 275 6.40 3.82 -0.81
C SER A 275 7.74 3.20 -0.43
N GLY A 276 8.81 3.50 -1.15
CA GLY A 276 10.18 3.11 -0.79
C GLY A 276 10.41 1.61 -0.60
N CYS A 277 11.30 1.27 0.31
CA CYS A 277 11.65 -0.10 0.71
C CYS A 277 10.43 -0.92 1.11
N ALA A 278 10.32 -2.18 0.67
CA ALA A 278 9.12 -3.03 0.76
C ALA A 278 7.84 -2.36 0.21
N GLY A 279 8.00 -1.38 -0.66
CA GLY A 279 6.97 -0.74 -1.46
C GLY A 279 7.35 -0.84 -2.93
N ALA A 280 7.55 0.30 -3.61
CA ALA A 280 7.94 0.29 -5.00
C ALA A 280 9.46 0.28 -5.23
N ALA A 281 10.31 0.67 -4.26
CA ALA A 281 11.75 0.78 -4.46
C ALA A 281 12.47 -0.57 -4.47
N LEU A 282 13.35 -0.79 -5.43
CA LEU A 282 14.18 -1.99 -5.54
C LEU A 282 15.09 -2.15 -4.31
N TRP A 283 15.08 -3.31 -3.68
CA TRP A 283 15.86 -3.58 -2.47
C TRP A 283 17.35 -3.71 -2.74
N ARG A 284 17.73 -4.34 -3.87
CA ARG A 284 19.12 -4.59 -4.25
C ARG A 284 19.89 -3.32 -4.55
N ARG A 285 19.21 -2.21 -4.79
CA ARG A 285 19.86 -0.89 -4.93
C ARG A 285 20.50 -0.42 -3.62
N LYS A 286 19.95 -0.81 -2.47
CA LYS A 286 20.45 -0.41 -1.13
C LYS A 286 20.57 1.11 -0.99
N SER A 287 19.62 1.84 -1.59
CA SER A 287 19.51 3.30 -1.56
C SER A 287 18.41 3.73 -0.58
N GLY A 288 18.65 4.78 0.18
CA GLY A 288 17.68 5.30 1.15
C GLY A 288 17.35 4.29 2.25
N GLU A 289 16.06 4.00 2.46
CA GLU A 289 15.59 3.00 3.43
C GLU A 289 15.97 1.59 2.98
N THR A 290 16.76 0.90 3.80
CA THR A 290 17.12 -0.51 3.57
C THR A 290 16.26 -1.44 4.41
N LEU A 291 16.28 -2.75 4.08
CA LEU A 291 15.60 -3.77 4.89
C LEU A 291 16.07 -3.73 6.35
N LYS A 292 17.38 -3.56 6.58
CA LYS A 292 17.96 -3.40 7.93
C LYS A 292 17.32 -2.24 8.69
N LYS A 293 17.25 -1.06 8.06
CA LYS A 293 16.67 0.14 8.68
C LYS A 293 15.19 -0.08 8.99
N MET A 294 14.45 -0.66 8.06
CA MET A 294 13.02 -0.95 8.23
C MET A 294 12.76 -1.91 9.39
N VAL A 295 13.39 -3.10 9.42
CA VAL A 295 13.11 -4.10 10.46
C VAL A 295 13.64 -3.68 11.83
N THR A 296 14.70 -2.85 11.88
CA THR A 296 15.20 -2.30 13.15
C THR A 296 14.21 -1.30 13.74
N ARG A 297 13.63 -0.42 12.90
CA ARG A 297 12.71 0.61 13.36
C ARG A 297 11.29 0.11 13.53
N PHE A 298 10.85 -0.77 12.63
CA PHE A 298 9.48 -1.29 12.55
C PHE A 298 9.48 -2.83 12.47
N PRO A 299 9.95 -3.51 13.53
CA PRO A 299 10.15 -4.96 13.52
C PRO A 299 8.87 -5.78 13.29
N TYR A 300 7.71 -5.14 13.37
CA TYR A 300 6.39 -5.72 13.24
C TYR A 300 5.72 -5.47 11.86
N TRP A 301 6.35 -4.70 10.95
CA TRP A 301 5.72 -4.41 9.66
C TRP A 301 5.71 -5.59 8.71
N LEU A 302 6.84 -6.29 8.63
CA LEU A 302 7.03 -7.49 7.83
C LEU A 302 6.94 -8.76 8.68
N CYS A 303 6.82 -9.92 8.05
CA CYS A 303 6.95 -11.18 8.77
C CYS A 303 8.41 -11.40 9.22
N ARG A 304 8.61 -12.26 10.22
CA ARG A 304 9.95 -12.48 10.78
C ARG A 304 10.92 -13.19 9.81
N ASN A 305 10.40 -13.88 8.80
CA ASN A 305 11.26 -14.48 7.78
C ASN A 305 12.04 -13.43 6.98
N ALA A 306 11.50 -12.20 6.81
CA ALA A 306 12.21 -11.11 6.12
C ALA A 306 13.53 -10.74 6.80
N TRP A 307 13.64 -10.93 8.12
CA TRP A 307 14.85 -10.60 8.87
C TRP A 307 16.07 -11.43 8.50
N LYS A 308 15.85 -12.60 7.91
CA LYS A 308 16.94 -13.49 7.43
C LYS A 308 17.73 -12.86 6.27
N PHE A 309 17.15 -11.90 5.60
CA PHE A 309 17.72 -11.23 4.43
C PHE A 309 18.29 -9.84 4.73
N VAL A 310 18.33 -9.45 6.00
CA VAL A 310 18.97 -8.18 6.42
C VAL A 310 20.45 -8.21 6.02
N GLU A 311 20.90 -7.21 5.26
CA GLU A 311 22.23 -7.12 4.65
C GLU A 311 22.56 -8.30 3.68
N GLN A 312 21.54 -9.06 3.28
CA GLN A 312 21.60 -10.18 2.34
C GLN A 312 20.47 -10.07 1.31
N GLU A 313 20.09 -8.84 0.93
CA GLU A 313 19.00 -8.59 0.00
C GLU A 313 19.25 -9.22 -1.38
N ASP A 314 20.50 -9.46 -1.72
CA ASP A 314 20.90 -10.14 -2.97
C ASP A 314 20.50 -11.62 -3.00
N ASP A 315 20.32 -12.26 -1.83
CA ASP A 315 19.85 -13.65 -1.69
C ASP A 315 18.32 -13.80 -1.72
N LEU A 316 17.58 -12.68 -1.68
CA LEU A 316 16.13 -12.72 -1.84
C LEU A 316 15.74 -13.26 -3.22
N PRO A 317 14.82 -14.23 -3.31
CA PRO A 317 14.34 -14.74 -4.60
C PRO A 317 13.38 -13.79 -5.32
N VAL A 318 13.08 -12.63 -4.74
CA VAL A 318 12.20 -11.58 -5.24
C VAL A 318 12.82 -10.20 -5.09
N ASP A 319 12.34 -9.23 -5.89
CA ASP A 319 12.57 -7.81 -5.69
C ASP A 319 11.36 -7.02 -6.20
N GLN A 320 11.17 -5.76 -5.82
CA GLN A 320 9.90 -5.03 -5.87
C GLN A 320 9.28 -4.89 -7.27
N HIS A 321 10.07 -4.97 -8.35
CA HIS A 321 9.53 -5.07 -9.70
C HIS A 321 8.61 -6.31 -9.90
N MET A 322 8.88 -7.40 -9.17
CA MET A 322 8.06 -8.60 -9.21
C MET A 322 6.72 -8.40 -8.48
N LEU A 323 6.71 -7.60 -7.40
CA LEU A 323 5.47 -7.24 -6.71
C LEU A 323 4.55 -6.41 -7.63
N LEU A 324 5.10 -5.37 -8.27
CA LEU A 324 4.36 -4.54 -9.22
C LEU A 324 3.84 -5.39 -10.39
N ALA A 325 4.65 -6.31 -10.90
CA ALA A 325 4.26 -7.23 -11.97
C ALA A 325 3.09 -8.14 -11.58
N CYS A 326 2.95 -8.52 -10.30
CA CYS A 326 1.81 -9.32 -9.84
C CYS A 326 0.46 -8.57 -9.92
N ILE A 327 0.46 -7.26 -10.11
CA ILE A 327 -0.76 -6.46 -10.30
C ILE A 327 -1.26 -6.56 -11.76
N ALA A 328 -0.34 -6.81 -12.72
CA ALA A 328 -0.69 -6.93 -14.13
C ALA A 328 -1.78 -7.99 -14.38
N PRO A 329 -2.72 -7.77 -15.33
CA PRO A 329 -2.78 -6.72 -16.35
C PRO A 329 -3.42 -5.40 -15.89
N ARG A 330 -3.84 -5.29 -14.60
CA ARG A 330 -4.49 -4.10 -14.06
C ARG A 330 -3.48 -2.95 -13.95
N PRO A 331 -3.91 -1.70 -14.20
CA PRO A 331 -3.02 -0.55 -14.14
C PRO A 331 -2.39 -0.34 -12.76
N VAL A 332 -1.10 0.04 -12.77
CA VAL A 332 -0.37 0.46 -11.57
C VAL A 332 0.27 1.82 -11.79
N TYR A 333 0.17 2.70 -10.82
CA TYR A 333 0.78 4.02 -10.83
C TYR A 333 1.75 4.18 -9.66
N VAL A 334 2.95 4.65 -9.96
CA VAL A 334 3.97 4.95 -8.95
C VAL A 334 4.27 6.44 -8.96
N HIS A 335 4.33 7.04 -7.77
CA HIS A 335 4.67 8.44 -7.57
C HIS A 335 5.87 8.58 -6.66
N SER A 336 6.77 9.48 -7.01
CA SER A 336 7.98 9.81 -6.27
C SER A 336 8.16 11.32 -6.12
N GLY A 337 8.90 11.74 -5.07
CA GLY A 337 9.41 13.09 -4.90
C GLY A 337 10.93 13.11 -5.02
N VAL A 338 11.52 14.07 -5.73
CA VAL A 338 12.99 14.10 -5.96
C VAL A 338 13.79 14.29 -4.68
N ASP A 339 13.23 15.01 -3.70
CA ASP A 339 13.87 15.27 -2.41
C ASP A 339 13.59 14.16 -1.39
N ASP A 340 12.73 13.19 -1.73
CA ASP A 340 12.47 12.02 -0.91
C ASP A 340 13.51 10.92 -1.17
N THR A 341 14.76 11.24 -0.85
CA THR A 341 15.89 10.34 -1.04
C THR A 341 15.80 9.08 -0.17
N TRP A 342 15.01 9.13 0.92
CA TRP A 342 14.73 8.00 1.78
C TRP A 342 13.91 6.91 1.06
N ALA A 343 12.96 7.30 0.21
CA ALA A 343 12.13 6.37 -0.56
C ALA A 343 12.80 5.85 -1.84
N ASP A 344 13.98 6.33 -2.21
CA ASP A 344 14.68 5.96 -3.44
C ASP A 344 13.82 6.12 -4.71
N SER A 345 13.52 7.36 -5.08
CA SER A 345 12.70 7.71 -6.26
C SER A 345 13.17 7.00 -7.55
N ARG A 346 14.50 6.85 -7.72
CA ARG A 346 15.06 6.12 -8.86
C ARG A 346 14.74 4.63 -8.79
N GLY A 347 14.84 4.02 -7.61
CA GLY A 347 14.50 2.62 -7.38
C GLY A 347 13.01 2.34 -7.58
N GLU A 348 12.13 3.26 -7.19
CA GLU A 348 10.68 3.17 -7.45
C GLU A 348 10.39 3.17 -8.95
N TYR A 349 11.04 4.07 -9.72
CA TYR A 349 10.91 4.10 -11.18
C TYR A 349 11.41 2.83 -11.85
N LEU A 350 12.62 2.39 -11.49
CA LEU A 350 13.24 1.19 -12.06
C LEU A 350 12.39 -0.06 -11.79
N SER A 351 11.81 -0.17 -10.62
CA SER A 351 10.88 -1.26 -10.30
C SER A 351 9.68 -1.27 -11.24
N ALA A 352 9.05 -0.12 -11.47
CA ALA A 352 7.95 0.02 -12.42
C ALA A 352 8.38 -0.28 -13.87
N TYR A 353 9.58 0.16 -14.26
CA TYR A 353 10.15 -0.13 -15.57
C TYR A 353 10.37 -1.64 -15.79
N HIS A 354 10.99 -2.33 -14.84
CA HIS A 354 11.23 -3.77 -14.94
C HIS A 354 9.92 -4.58 -14.86
N ALA A 355 8.94 -4.16 -14.04
CA ALA A 355 7.62 -4.78 -14.01
C ALA A 355 6.91 -4.74 -15.37
N SER A 356 7.22 -3.74 -16.19
CA SER A 356 6.64 -3.56 -17.54
C SER A 356 6.90 -4.72 -18.50
N GLU A 357 7.87 -5.58 -18.20
CA GLU A 357 8.10 -6.82 -18.97
C GLU A 357 6.86 -7.72 -18.97
N VAL A 358 6.21 -7.88 -17.80
CA VAL A 358 4.98 -8.67 -17.69
C VAL A 358 3.79 -7.95 -18.35
N TYR A 359 3.69 -6.64 -18.18
CA TYR A 359 2.63 -5.89 -18.86
C TYR A 359 2.70 -6.11 -20.39
N ARG A 360 3.89 -6.04 -20.98
CA ARG A 360 4.09 -6.32 -22.42
C ARG A 360 3.74 -7.77 -22.77
N LEU A 361 4.12 -8.75 -21.95
CA LEU A 361 3.74 -10.17 -22.15
C LEU A 361 2.22 -10.33 -22.18
N LEU A 362 1.49 -9.56 -21.39
CA LEU A 362 0.02 -9.60 -21.30
C LEU A 362 -0.67 -8.65 -22.32
N GLY A 363 0.07 -8.11 -23.30
CA GLY A 363 -0.48 -7.23 -24.34
C GLY A 363 -0.83 -5.83 -23.83
N LYS A 364 -0.25 -5.40 -22.69
CA LYS A 364 -0.47 -4.10 -22.09
C LYS A 364 0.72 -3.15 -22.33
N LYS A 365 0.50 -1.85 -22.15
CA LYS A 365 1.55 -0.83 -22.26
C LYS A 365 2.33 -0.73 -20.97
N GLY A 366 3.64 -0.86 -21.03
CA GLY A 366 4.55 -0.59 -19.93
C GLY A 366 5.34 0.70 -20.14
N LEU A 367 6.28 0.98 -19.24
CA LEU A 367 7.29 2.03 -19.42
C LEU A 367 8.30 1.58 -20.49
N GLU A 368 8.64 2.49 -21.40
CA GLU A 368 9.48 2.17 -22.59
C GLU A 368 10.96 2.45 -22.37
N SER A 369 11.28 3.35 -21.46
CA SER A 369 12.65 3.81 -21.18
C SER A 369 13.07 3.47 -19.77
N GLU A 370 14.32 3.06 -19.60
CA GLU A 370 14.93 2.95 -18.28
C GLU A 370 15.19 4.32 -17.64
N LYS A 371 15.35 5.36 -18.47
CA LYS A 371 15.48 6.74 -18.00
C LYS A 371 14.10 7.25 -17.55
N SER A 372 14.00 7.70 -16.30
CA SER A 372 12.79 8.33 -15.76
C SER A 372 12.42 9.60 -16.55
N PRO A 373 11.13 9.95 -16.60
CA PRO A 373 10.70 11.22 -17.18
C PRO A 373 11.33 12.40 -16.43
N GLU A 374 11.36 13.56 -17.09
CA GLU A 374 11.74 14.80 -16.44
C GLU A 374 10.83 15.11 -15.27
N VAL A 375 11.35 15.79 -14.25
CA VAL A 375 10.59 16.20 -13.07
C VAL A 375 9.38 17.04 -13.50
N GLY A 376 8.23 16.74 -12.93
CA GLY A 376 6.95 17.37 -13.29
C GLY A 376 6.28 16.80 -14.55
N LYS A 377 6.89 15.80 -15.21
CA LYS A 377 6.27 15.08 -16.33
C LYS A 377 5.65 13.78 -15.86
N ALA A 378 4.42 13.51 -16.28
CA ALA A 378 3.69 12.30 -15.91
C ALA A 378 3.46 11.39 -17.11
N ILE A 379 3.62 10.08 -16.89
CA ILE A 379 3.24 9.02 -17.83
C ILE A 379 1.85 8.51 -17.41
N ILE A 380 0.82 9.00 -18.08
CA ILE A 380 -0.59 8.69 -17.78
C ILE A 380 -1.16 7.65 -18.77
N LYS A 381 -0.78 7.71 -20.05
CA LYS A 381 -1.38 6.90 -21.12
C LYS A 381 -0.67 5.54 -21.33
N SER A 382 -0.34 4.89 -20.22
CA SER A 382 0.27 3.57 -20.12
C SER A 382 -0.42 2.77 -19.03
N ASP A 383 -0.33 1.43 -19.04
CA ASP A 383 -0.86 0.59 -17.97
C ASP A 383 0.09 0.56 -16.74
N VAL A 384 1.33 1.00 -16.93
CA VAL A 384 2.27 1.34 -15.85
C VAL A 384 2.48 2.85 -15.90
N GLY A 385 1.90 3.57 -14.96
CA GLY A 385 2.02 5.02 -14.85
C GLY A 385 3.13 5.44 -13.89
N TYR A 386 3.66 6.66 -14.11
CA TYR A 386 4.69 7.21 -13.23
C TYR A 386 4.73 8.74 -13.31
N HIS A 387 4.98 9.38 -12.21
CA HIS A 387 5.53 10.74 -12.19
C HIS A 387 6.50 10.94 -11.02
N ASN A 388 7.34 11.92 -11.21
CA ASN A 388 8.26 12.44 -10.22
C ASN A 388 8.11 13.97 -10.20
N ARG A 389 8.09 14.57 -9.01
CA ARG A 389 7.97 16.02 -8.84
C ARG A 389 8.99 16.59 -7.88
N GLU A 390 9.19 17.92 -7.91
CA GLU A 390 9.93 18.63 -6.87
C GLU A 390 9.29 18.41 -5.49
N GLY A 391 10.12 18.38 -4.46
CA GLY A 391 9.71 18.23 -3.07
C GLY A 391 9.89 16.85 -2.50
N GLY A 392 9.65 16.75 -1.19
CA GLY A 392 9.93 15.57 -0.37
C GLY A 392 8.71 14.68 -0.14
N HIS A 393 8.68 14.02 1.02
CA HIS A 393 7.76 12.96 1.40
C HIS A 393 6.34 13.48 1.72
N SER A 394 5.55 13.75 0.69
CA SER A 394 4.16 14.25 0.79
C SER A 394 3.35 13.93 -0.45
N ILE A 395 2.04 14.13 -0.39
CA ILE A 395 1.15 14.22 -1.56
C ILE A 395 0.65 15.66 -1.63
N ASP A 396 0.82 16.31 -2.78
CA ASP A 396 0.35 17.67 -3.01
C ASP A 396 -0.76 17.74 -4.10
N PRO A 397 -1.30 18.92 -4.40
CA PRO A 397 -2.36 19.06 -5.41
C PRO A 397 -1.98 18.55 -6.80
N PHE A 398 -0.70 18.66 -7.20
CA PHE A 398 -0.22 18.12 -8.48
C PHE A 398 -0.35 16.60 -8.53
N ASP A 399 0.00 15.92 -7.44
CA ASP A 399 -0.06 14.46 -7.35
C ASP A 399 -1.51 13.97 -7.44
N TRP A 400 -2.42 14.61 -6.69
CA TRP A 400 -3.85 14.28 -6.71
C TRP A 400 -4.44 14.39 -8.11
N GLU A 401 -4.08 15.45 -8.85
CA GLU A 401 -4.49 15.65 -10.22
C GLU A 401 -4.02 14.50 -11.13
N ARG A 402 -2.74 14.10 -11.02
CA ARG A 402 -2.18 12.98 -11.81
C ARG A 402 -2.83 11.64 -11.48
N PHE A 403 -3.16 11.40 -10.22
CA PHE A 403 -3.87 10.17 -9.81
C PHE A 403 -5.27 10.10 -10.43
N MET A 404 -6.01 11.22 -10.41
CA MET A 404 -7.32 11.31 -11.04
C MET A 404 -7.25 11.15 -12.57
N GLU A 405 -6.29 11.79 -13.23
CA GLU A 405 -6.10 11.65 -14.68
C GLU A 405 -5.78 10.21 -15.09
N PHE A 406 -4.95 9.51 -14.31
CA PHE A 406 -4.61 8.11 -14.56
C PHE A 406 -5.83 7.20 -14.40
N ALA A 407 -6.61 7.38 -13.34
CA ALA A 407 -7.85 6.63 -13.14
C ALA A 407 -8.86 6.93 -14.26
N GLU A 408 -9.03 8.19 -14.64
CA GLU A 408 -9.92 8.61 -15.72
C GLU A 408 -9.55 7.96 -17.06
N TYR A 409 -8.25 7.91 -17.40
CA TYR A 409 -7.79 7.27 -18.62
C TYR A 409 -8.14 5.78 -18.67
N HIS A 410 -8.04 5.07 -17.54
CA HIS A 410 -8.30 3.64 -17.49
C HIS A 410 -9.78 3.29 -17.31
N PHE A 411 -10.52 4.04 -16.51
CA PHE A 411 -11.92 3.77 -16.23
C PHE A 411 -12.86 4.16 -17.38
N LYS A 412 -12.47 5.15 -18.22
CA LYS A 412 -13.20 5.51 -19.45
C LYS A 412 -12.96 4.55 -20.63
N LYS A 413 -11.87 3.79 -20.63
CA LYS A 413 -11.56 2.81 -21.68
C LYS A 413 -12.41 1.53 -21.62
N THR A 414 -13.15 1.32 -20.54
CA THR A 414 -13.91 0.09 -20.29
C THR A 414 -15.32 0.13 -20.90
N ASN A 415 -15.67 1.18 -21.68
CA ASN A 415 -16.94 1.32 -22.41
C ASN A 415 -16.79 0.87 -23.88
#